data_729884f45e14e99406309cacab390842
#
_entry.id   729884f45e14e99406309cacab390842
#
_cell.length_a   1.000
_cell.length_b   1.000
_cell.length_c   1.000
_cell.angle_alpha   90.00
_cell.angle_beta   90.00
_cell.angle_gamma   90.00
#
_symmetry.space_group_name_H-M   'P 1'
#
loop_
_entity.id
_entity.type
_entity.pdbx_description
1 polymer ?
#
loop_
_entity_poly.entity_id
_entity_poly.type
_entity_poly.pdbx_seq_one_letter_code
_entity_poly.pdbx_strand_id
1 'polypeptide(L)'
;MKSAMGRKEGEKMFTGIVEEKGTIKSIQKQDCFAVLTIQAKEVLTDARIGDSIAVNGVCLTVTDKTNDSFMADVMAETLRRSSLGLLKAGSKVNLERAMAANGRFGGHIVSGHIDGTGTIVQMKPEGNATWVQIRTPDSILKYIVQKGSVAIDGISLTVAKVTKDSFFVSLIPVRRRHCLQKKQARS
;
A
#
# COMPACT_ATOMS: atom_id res chain seq x y z
N MET A 1 38.95 12.56 -12.03
CA MET A 1 37.70 11.84 -12.33
C MET A 1 37.53 10.75 -11.27
N LYS A 2 36.67 10.95 -10.24
CA LYS A 2 36.32 9.92 -9.29
C LYS A 2 34.99 9.29 -9.76
N SER A 3 35.04 8.03 -10.18
CA SER A 3 33.90 7.22 -10.54
C SER A 3 32.95 7.15 -9.33
N ALA A 4 31.71 7.66 -9.49
CA ALA A 4 30.64 7.40 -8.55
C ALA A 4 30.30 5.93 -8.69
N MET A 5 30.74 5.13 -7.72
CA MET A 5 30.31 3.74 -7.56
C MET A 5 28.81 3.76 -7.29
N GLY A 6 28.01 3.44 -8.32
CA GLY A 6 26.58 3.28 -8.19
C GLY A 6 26.29 2.25 -7.09
N ARG A 7 25.58 2.67 -6.03
CA ARG A 7 24.96 1.73 -5.11
C ARG A 7 24.05 0.83 -5.95
N LYS A 8 24.29 -0.49 -5.97
CA LYS A 8 23.31 -1.44 -6.44
C LYS A 8 22.05 -1.19 -5.61
N GLU A 9 20.96 -0.80 -6.26
CA GLU A 9 19.65 -0.77 -5.61
C GLU A 9 19.34 -2.20 -5.18
N GLY A 10 19.47 -2.47 -3.87
CA GLY A 10 18.98 -3.70 -3.29
C GLY A 10 17.46 -3.70 -3.42
N GLU A 11 16.88 -4.87 -3.71
CA GLU A 11 15.43 -5.02 -3.75
C GLU A 11 14.84 -4.52 -2.42
N LYS A 12 14.02 -3.47 -2.51
CA LYS A 12 13.34 -2.87 -1.36
C LYS A 12 12.17 -3.78 -1.01
N MET A 13 12.06 -4.15 0.25
CA MET A 13 11.10 -5.15 0.71
C MET A 13 10.26 -4.59 1.85
N PHE A 14 8.98 -4.95 1.85
CA PHE A 14 8.00 -4.62 2.88
C PHE A 14 7.42 -5.90 3.45
N THR A 15 6.61 -5.78 4.49
CA THR A 15 6.01 -6.91 5.19
C THR A 15 4.49 -6.89 5.20
N GLY A 16 3.89 -5.77 4.80
CA GLY A 16 2.46 -5.51 4.91
C GLY A 16 2.01 -5.25 6.35
N ILE A 17 2.94 -4.80 7.20
CA ILE A 17 2.64 -4.33 8.55
C ILE A 17 2.66 -2.81 8.55
N VAL A 18 1.48 -2.24 8.46
CA VAL A 18 1.32 -0.77 8.45
C VAL A 18 1.80 -0.18 9.76
N GLU A 19 2.70 0.79 9.68
CA GLU A 19 3.27 1.49 10.84
C GLU A 19 2.42 2.71 11.22
N GLU A 20 1.87 3.41 10.21
CA GLU A 20 1.18 4.67 10.41
C GLU A 20 0.07 4.90 9.39
N LYS A 21 -0.94 5.71 9.75
CA LYS A 21 -1.89 6.32 8.82
C LYS A 21 -1.48 7.74 8.50
N GLY A 22 -1.00 7.96 7.28
CA GLY A 22 -0.73 9.28 6.74
C GLY A 22 -1.97 9.95 6.17
N THR A 23 -1.79 11.20 5.75
CA THR A 23 -2.82 12.00 5.06
C THR A 23 -2.23 12.66 3.82
N ILE A 24 -2.89 12.55 2.69
CA ILE A 24 -2.50 13.29 1.48
C ILE A 24 -2.72 14.78 1.73
N LYS A 25 -1.65 15.58 1.74
CA LYS A 25 -1.71 17.05 1.83
C LYS A 25 -2.04 17.65 0.46
N SER A 26 -1.35 17.20 -0.59
CA SER A 26 -1.57 17.66 -1.96
C SER A 26 -1.21 16.60 -2.99
N ILE A 27 -1.78 16.73 -4.19
CA ILE A 27 -1.45 15.96 -5.39
C ILE A 27 -1.24 16.95 -6.52
N GLN A 28 -0.02 17.10 -6.98
CA GLN A 28 0.34 17.97 -8.10
C GLN A 28 0.52 17.09 -9.35
N LYS A 29 -0.45 17.13 -10.25
CA LYS A 29 -0.39 16.38 -11.52
C LYS A 29 0.49 17.09 -12.52
N GLN A 30 1.38 16.33 -13.14
CA GLN A 30 2.21 16.68 -14.28
C GLN A 30 1.80 15.81 -15.48
N ASP A 31 2.38 16.06 -16.65
CA ASP A 31 2.02 15.32 -17.87
C ASP A 31 2.23 13.81 -17.75
N CYS A 32 3.35 13.37 -17.17
CA CYS A 32 3.74 11.96 -17.10
C CYS A 32 3.79 11.37 -15.69
N PHE A 33 3.62 12.18 -14.65
CA PHE A 33 3.68 11.75 -13.25
C PHE A 33 2.85 12.68 -12.35
N ALA A 34 2.72 12.34 -11.08
CA ALA A 34 2.19 13.25 -10.07
C ALA A 34 3.12 13.29 -8.87
N VAL A 35 3.25 14.45 -8.24
CA VAL A 35 3.93 14.61 -6.95
C VAL A 35 2.89 14.52 -5.85
N LEU A 36 3.05 13.53 -4.98
CA LEU A 36 2.23 13.36 -3.78
C LEU A 36 2.97 13.98 -2.59
N THR A 37 2.33 14.89 -1.85
CA THR A 37 2.80 15.35 -0.54
C THR A 37 1.96 14.65 0.53
N ILE A 38 2.62 13.89 1.41
CA ILE A 38 1.97 13.03 2.38
C ILE A 38 2.40 13.43 3.79
N GLN A 39 1.43 13.82 4.62
CA GLN A 39 1.65 14.08 6.03
C GLN A 39 1.85 12.77 6.77
N ALA A 40 2.91 12.69 7.56
CA ALA A 40 3.29 11.53 8.35
C ALA A 40 4.12 11.96 9.56
N LYS A 41 4.38 11.04 10.48
CA LYS A 41 5.19 11.25 11.67
C LYS A 41 6.14 10.08 11.93
N GLU A 42 5.60 8.90 12.18
CA GLU A 42 6.37 7.72 12.58
C GLU A 42 7.34 7.26 11.49
N VAL A 43 6.87 7.17 10.24
CA VAL A 43 7.71 6.75 9.11
C VAL A 43 8.79 7.77 8.74
N LEU A 44 8.72 9.00 9.28
CA LEU A 44 9.71 10.07 9.04
C LEU A 44 10.85 10.08 10.06
N THR A 45 10.77 9.31 11.14
CA THR A 45 11.74 9.36 12.26
C THR A 45 13.17 9.09 11.81
N ASP A 46 13.36 8.20 10.86
CA ASP A 46 14.67 7.83 10.31
C ASP A 46 14.72 7.86 8.77
N ALA A 47 13.59 8.17 8.11
CA ALA A 47 13.52 8.24 6.65
C ALA A 47 14.45 9.33 6.08
N ARG A 48 15.07 9.04 4.95
CA ARG A 48 15.96 9.92 4.19
C ARG A 48 15.46 10.05 2.75
N ILE A 49 15.88 11.11 2.08
CA ILE A 49 15.66 11.23 0.62
C ILE A 49 16.32 10.03 -0.07
N GLY A 50 15.59 9.40 -0.98
CA GLY A 50 15.97 8.15 -1.65
C GLY A 50 15.50 6.87 -0.97
N ASP A 51 15.00 6.92 0.27
CA ASP A 51 14.39 5.76 0.93
C ASP A 51 13.04 5.40 0.30
N SER A 52 12.58 4.19 0.55
CA SER A 52 11.27 3.73 0.11
C SER A 52 10.28 3.66 1.25
N ILE A 53 9.08 4.19 0.99
CA ILE A 53 7.91 4.09 1.86
C ILE A 53 6.78 3.50 1.01
N ALA A 54 6.15 2.43 1.50
CA ALA A 54 4.94 1.91 0.89
C ALA A 54 3.74 2.79 1.27
N VAL A 55 3.05 3.30 0.27
CA VAL A 55 1.82 4.09 0.41
C VAL A 55 0.65 3.28 -0.12
N ASN A 56 -0.26 2.84 0.75
CA ASN A 56 -1.27 1.82 0.42
C ASN A 56 -0.67 0.59 -0.28
N GLY A 57 0.52 0.15 0.15
CA GLY A 57 1.23 -0.99 -0.43
C GLY A 57 2.01 -0.69 -1.71
N VAL A 58 1.94 0.52 -2.25
CA VAL A 58 2.73 0.94 -3.42
C VAL A 58 4.08 1.47 -2.95
N CYS A 59 5.17 0.87 -3.39
CA CYS A 59 6.52 1.34 -3.11
C CYS A 59 6.76 2.69 -3.79
N LEU A 60 7.01 3.74 -3.01
CA LEU A 60 7.35 5.07 -3.49
C LEU A 60 8.69 5.50 -2.91
N THR A 61 9.48 6.20 -3.72
CA THR A 61 10.75 6.77 -3.29
C THR A 61 10.54 8.18 -2.75
N VAL A 62 11.06 8.47 -1.57
CA VAL A 62 11.06 9.80 -0.95
C VAL A 62 11.94 10.73 -1.78
N THR A 63 11.35 11.75 -2.42
CA THR A 63 12.07 12.75 -3.23
C THR A 63 12.42 14.00 -2.43
N ASP A 64 11.58 14.33 -1.43
CA ASP A 64 11.82 15.42 -0.47
C ASP A 64 11.08 15.14 0.84
N LYS A 65 11.50 15.80 1.93
CA LYS A 65 10.83 15.66 3.24
C LYS A 65 10.98 16.90 4.11
N THR A 66 9.99 17.09 4.97
CA THR A 66 10.02 18.05 6.09
C THR A 66 9.93 17.27 7.41
N ASN A 67 9.72 17.96 8.52
CA ASN A 67 9.52 17.32 9.84
C ASN A 67 8.16 16.61 9.96
N ASP A 68 7.16 16.96 9.11
CA ASP A 68 5.78 16.49 9.21
C ASP A 68 5.24 15.90 7.91
N SER A 69 6.02 15.85 6.84
CA SER A 69 5.57 15.33 5.54
C SER A 69 6.75 14.87 4.67
N PHE A 70 6.45 14.03 3.69
CA PHE A 70 7.36 13.67 2.62
C PHE A 70 6.70 13.82 1.26
N MET A 71 7.51 13.97 0.24
CA MET A 71 7.10 13.98 -1.16
C MET A 71 7.56 12.71 -1.86
N ALA A 72 6.76 12.27 -2.82
CA ALA A 72 7.11 11.15 -3.69
C ALA A 72 6.53 11.37 -5.08
N ASP A 73 7.33 11.05 -6.10
CA ASP A 73 6.90 11.07 -7.49
C ASP A 73 6.23 9.75 -7.84
N VAL A 74 5.06 9.82 -8.47
CA VAL A 74 4.26 8.65 -8.84
C VAL A 74 3.98 8.69 -10.33
N MET A 75 4.49 7.70 -11.05
CA MET A 75 4.29 7.57 -12.49
C MET A 75 2.80 7.41 -12.83
N ALA A 76 2.40 7.94 -13.98
CA ALA A 76 1.01 7.87 -14.45
C ALA A 76 0.48 6.42 -14.52
N GLU A 77 1.34 5.45 -14.88
CA GLU A 77 0.98 4.03 -14.91
C GLU A 77 0.66 3.49 -13.50
N THR A 78 1.44 3.86 -12.50
CA THR A 78 1.20 3.50 -11.09
C THR A 78 -0.14 4.06 -10.59
N LEU A 79 -0.46 5.31 -10.96
CA LEU A 79 -1.75 5.92 -10.62
C LEU A 79 -2.92 5.18 -11.29
N ARG A 80 -2.76 4.76 -12.55
CA ARG A 80 -3.81 4.01 -13.27
C ARG A 80 -4.06 2.63 -12.70
N ARG A 81 -2.99 1.92 -12.30
CA ARG A 81 -3.06 0.52 -11.86
C ARG A 81 -3.31 0.32 -10.36
N SER A 82 -3.22 1.38 -9.57
CA SER A 82 -3.33 1.28 -8.11
C SER A 82 -4.48 2.13 -7.55
N SER A 83 -4.75 1.98 -6.25
CA SER A 83 -5.71 2.82 -5.52
C SER A 83 -5.26 4.28 -5.42
N LEU A 84 -3.96 4.60 -5.68
CA LEU A 84 -3.42 5.95 -5.59
C LEU A 84 -4.08 6.92 -6.56
N GLY A 85 -4.51 6.46 -7.73
CA GLY A 85 -5.20 7.30 -8.72
C GLY A 85 -6.55 7.86 -8.27
N LEU A 86 -7.13 7.35 -7.19
CA LEU A 86 -8.40 7.80 -6.62
C LEU A 86 -8.23 8.73 -5.43
N LEU A 87 -6.99 8.95 -4.98
CA LEU A 87 -6.69 9.81 -3.85
C LEU A 87 -6.94 11.27 -4.18
N LYS A 88 -7.26 12.03 -3.14
CA LYS A 88 -7.40 13.48 -3.15
C LYS A 88 -6.83 14.06 -1.86
N ALA A 89 -6.61 15.36 -1.80
CA ALA A 89 -6.24 16.03 -0.56
C ALA A 89 -7.21 15.64 0.57
N GLY A 90 -6.68 15.34 1.74
CA GLY A 90 -7.41 14.81 2.91
C GLY A 90 -7.60 13.29 2.92
N SER A 91 -7.30 12.55 1.82
CA SER A 91 -7.36 11.08 1.82
C SER A 91 -6.38 10.50 2.84
N LYS A 92 -6.84 9.48 3.57
CA LYS A 92 -5.98 8.71 4.47
C LYS A 92 -5.29 7.58 3.72
N VAL A 93 -4.03 7.32 4.04
CA VAL A 93 -3.21 6.27 3.42
C VAL A 93 -2.49 5.47 4.49
N ASN A 94 -2.28 4.19 4.23
CA ASN A 94 -1.45 3.31 5.05
C ASN A 94 0.01 3.50 4.66
N LEU A 95 0.89 3.60 5.64
CA LEU A 95 2.32 3.83 5.44
C LEU A 95 3.13 2.72 6.11
N GLU A 96 4.16 2.24 5.42
CA GLU A 96 5.14 1.29 5.92
C GLU A 96 6.51 1.64 5.34
N ARG A 97 7.56 1.71 6.16
CA ARG A 97 8.95 1.87 5.68
C ARG A 97 9.45 0.56 5.08
N ALA A 98 10.39 0.63 4.14
CA ALA A 98 11.11 -0.55 3.71
C ALA A 98 11.76 -1.24 4.91
N MET A 99 11.67 -2.57 4.97
CA MET A 99 12.18 -3.38 6.07
C MET A 99 13.70 -3.23 6.21
N ALA A 100 14.18 -3.00 7.42
CA ALA A 100 15.60 -3.02 7.70
C ALA A 100 16.16 -4.45 7.54
N ALA A 101 17.45 -4.56 7.14
CA ALA A 101 18.09 -5.86 6.88
C ALA A 101 18.10 -6.83 8.08
N ASN A 102 18.04 -6.28 9.30
CA ASN A 102 17.92 -7.04 10.55
C ASN A 102 16.49 -7.05 11.11
N GLY A 103 15.51 -6.61 10.33
CA GLY A 103 14.11 -6.57 10.71
C GLY A 103 13.45 -7.94 10.78
N ARG A 104 12.23 -7.98 11.33
CA ARG A 104 11.41 -9.20 11.40
C ARG A 104 10.30 -9.13 10.35
N PHE A 105 10.01 -10.27 9.72
CA PHE A 105 8.82 -10.41 8.88
C PHE A 105 7.58 -10.57 9.76
N GLY A 106 6.93 -9.46 10.09
CA GLY A 106 5.66 -9.48 10.85
C GLY A 106 4.45 -9.90 10.03
N GLY A 107 4.53 -9.86 8.70
CA GLY A 107 3.50 -10.29 7.74
C GLY A 107 4.06 -11.32 6.75
N HIS A 108 4.18 -10.93 5.48
CA HIS A 108 4.78 -11.75 4.42
C HIS A 108 5.68 -10.88 3.53
N ILE A 109 6.38 -11.48 2.58
CA ILE A 109 7.23 -10.74 1.64
C ILE A 109 6.36 -9.94 0.68
N VAL A 110 6.50 -8.60 0.72
CA VAL A 110 5.75 -7.65 -0.12
C VAL A 110 6.75 -6.77 -0.86
N SER A 111 6.73 -6.81 -2.20
CA SER A 111 7.65 -6.01 -3.04
C SER A 111 7.23 -4.54 -3.16
N GLY A 112 5.95 -4.24 -2.91
CA GLY A 112 5.39 -2.90 -3.17
C GLY A 112 5.03 -2.65 -4.63
N HIS A 113 5.08 -3.67 -5.49
CA HIS A 113 4.61 -3.63 -6.88
C HIS A 113 3.19 -4.17 -6.94
N ILE A 114 2.26 -3.37 -7.43
CA ILE A 114 0.83 -3.69 -7.40
C ILE A 114 0.43 -4.51 -8.62
N ASP A 115 -0.17 -5.67 -8.40
CA ASP A 115 -0.71 -6.52 -9.48
C ASP A 115 -1.98 -5.92 -10.10
N GLY A 116 -2.76 -5.19 -9.33
CA GLY A 116 -3.96 -4.49 -9.80
C GLY A 116 -4.89 -4.08 -8.66
N THR A 117 -6.14 -3.80 -9.02
CA THR A 117 -7.15 -3.33 -8.07
C THR A 117 -8.34 -4.29 -8.00
N GLY A 118 -8.91 -4.42 -6.81
CA GLY A 118 -10.17 -5.10 -6.57
C GLY A 118 -11.24 -4.14 -6.04
N THR A 119 -12.48 -4.61 -5.99
CA THR A 119 -13.62 -3.86 -5.44
C THR A 119 -14.16 -4.57 -4.21
N ILE A 120 -14.27 -3.86 -3.09
CA ILE A 120 -14.96 -4.37 -1.90
C ILE A 120 -16.45 -4.40 -2.20
N VAL A 121 -17.01 -5.59 -2.33
CA VAL A 121 -18.44 -5.79 -2.65
C VAL A 121 -19.28 -6.01 -1.40
N GLN A 122 -18.68 -6.51 -0.32
CA GLN A 122 -19.38 -6.72 0.95
C GLN A 122 -18.42 -6.57 2.14
N MET A 123 -18.94 -6.02 3.22
CA MET A 123 -18.31 -6.05 4.56
C MET A 123 -19.35 -6.50 5.58
N LYS A 124 -19.12 -7.65 6.22
CA LYS A 124 -20.04 -8.25 7.19
C LYS A 124 -19.34 -8.43 8.54
N PRO A 125 -19.80 -7.78 9.62
CA PRO A 125 -19.31 -8.06 10.96
C PRO A 125 -19.65 -9.49 11.37
N GLU A 126 -18.69 -10.18 12.01
CA GLU A 126 -18.88 -11.51 12.57
C GLU A 126 -18.01 -11.65 13.82
N GLY A 127 -18.66 -11.69 14.98
CA GLY A 127 -17.97 -11.66 16.28
C GLY A 127 -17.08 -10.42 16.41
N ASN A 128 -15.80 -10.63 16.72
CA ASN A 128 -14.80 -9.57 16.82
C ASN A 128 -14.14 -9.22 15.49
N ALA A 129 -14.48 -9.91 14.40
CA ALA A 129 -13.91 -9.70 13.07
C ALA A 129 -14.88 -9.01 12.11
N THR A 130 -14.39 -8.57 10.96
CA THR A 130 -15.19 -8.15 9.81
C THR A 130 -14.74 -8.94 8.60
N TRP A 131 -15.65 -9.70 8.02
CA TRP A 131 -15.44 -10.35 6.73
C TRP A 131 -15.55 -9.34 5.62
N VAL A 132 -14.55 -9.32 4.75
CA VAL A 132 -14.50 -8.43 3.59
C VAL A 132 -14.42 -9.29 2.35
N GLN A 133 -15.41 -9.15 1.46
CA GLN A 133 -15.42 -9.77 0.15
C GLN A 133 -14.87 -8.79 -0.88
N ILE A 134 -13.87 -9.23 -1.64
CA ILE A 134 -13.20 -8.44 -2.67
C ILE A 134 -13.38 -9.14 -4.01
N ARG A 135 -14.04 -8.48 -4.96
CA ARG A 135 -14.09 -8.90 -6.37
C ARG A 135 -12.86 -8.40 -7.07
N THR A 136 -12.23 -9.25 -7.88
CA THR A 136 -11.04 -8.92 -8.64
C THR A 136 -11.08 -9.60 -10.02
N PRO A 137 -10.39 -9.06 -11.05
CA PRO A 137 -10.29 -9.71 -12.35
C PRO A 137 -9.69 -11.12 -12.25
N ASP A 138 -10.08 -12.03 -13.14
CA ASP A 138 -9.58 -13.41 -13.22
C ASP A 138 -8.04 -13.46 -13.35
N SER A 139 -7.44 -12.47 -14.03
CA SER A 139 -6.00 -12.33 -14.18
C SER A 139 -5.26 -12.22 -12.86
N ILE A 140 -5.92 -11.72 -11.80
CA ILE A 140 -5.40 -11.61 -10.44
C ILE A 140 -5.91 -12.79 -9.60
N LEU A 141 -7.20 -13.10 -9.68
CA LEU A 141 -7.85 -14.12 -8.84
C LEU A 141 -7.17 -15.49 -8.94
N LYS A 142 -6.67 -15.86 -10.11
CA LYS A 142 -5.97 -17.13 -10.35
C LYS A 142 -4.70 -17.33 -9.51
N TYR A 143 -4.12 -16.26 -8.98
CA TYR A 143 -2.95 -16.31 -8.09
C TYR A 143 -3.32 -16.25 -6.60
N ILE A 144 -4.60 -16.05 -6.28
CA ILE A 144 -5.08 -15.97 -4.90
C ILE A 144 -5.50 -17.35 -4.43
N VAL A 145 -4.80 -17.87 -3.41
CA VAL A 145 -5.07 -19.20 -2.87
C VAL A 145 -5.61 -19.09 -1.45
N GLN A 146 -6.56 -19.97 -1.12
CA GLN A 146 -7.10 -20.04 0.25
C GLN A 146 -6.00 -20.39 1.25
N LYS A 147 -5.98 -19.69 2.40
CA LYS A 147 -4.94 -19.75 3.44
C LYS A 147 -3.58 -19.12 3.02
N GLY A 148 -3.45 -18.64 1.79
CA GLY A 148 -2.31 -17.83 1.37
C GLY A 148 -2.35 -16.43 1.97
N SER A 149 -1.29 -15.67 1.73
CA SER A 149 -1.17 -14.25 2.13
C SER A 149 -1.45 -13.34 0.94
N VAL A 150 -2.08 -12.20 1.20
CA VAL A 150 -2.34 -11.14 0.23
C VAL A 150 -2.12 -9.78 0.89
N ALA A 151 -1.52 -8.83 0.17
CA ALA A 151 -1.42 -7.45 0.61
C ALA A 151 -2.55 -6.61 -0.01
N ILE A 152 -3.37 -5.97 0.81
CA ILE A 152 -4.48 -5.12 0.37
C ILE A 152 -4.30 -3.74 0.99
N ASP A 153 -4.14 -2.71 0.15
CA ASP A 153 -3.79 -1.35 0.60
C ASP A 153 -2.61 -1.36 1.61
N GLY A 154 -1.60 -2.22 1.37
CA GLY A 154 -0.41 -2.39 2.21
C GLY A 154 -0.63 -3.22 3.47
N ILE A 155 -1.80 -3.81 3.68
CA ILE A 155 -2.08 -4.63 4.85
C ILE A 155 -1.91 -6.11 4.49
N SER A 156 -1.00 -6.81 5.16
CA SER A 156 -0.84 -8.27 5.07
C SER A 156 -2.05 -8.98 5.69
N LEU A 157 -2.76 -9.76 4.89
CA LEU A 157 -3.97 -10.46 5.28
C LEU A 157 -3.91 -11.91 4.81
N THR A 158 -4.59 -12.79 5.55
CA THR A 158 -4.79 -14.19 5.16
C THR A 158 -6.07 -14.32 4.34
N VAL A 159 -5.99 -15.01 3.21
CA VAL A 159 -7.16 -15.36 2.40
C VAL A 159 -7.99 -16.40 3.11
N ALA A 160 -9.19 -16.02 3.55
CA ALA A 160 -10.10 -16.92 4.29
C ALA A 160 -10.88 -17.86 3.37
N LYS A 161 -11.27 -17.36 2.17
CA LYS A 161 -12.06 -18.12 1.17
C LYS A 161 -11.81 -17.54 -0.21
N VAL A 162 -11.88 -18.39 -1.25
CA VAL A 162 -11.86 -17.99 -2.67
C VAL A 162 -13.14 -18.52 -3.30
N THR A 163 -13.75 -17.73 -4.19
CA THR A 163 -14.91 -18.08 -5.02
C THR A 163 -14.58 -17.88 -6.49
N LYS A 164 -15.55 -18.04 -7.38
CA LYS A 164 -15.34 -17.93 -8.83
C LYS A 164 -14.88 -16.53 -9.27
N ASP A 165 -15.34 -15.47 -8.58
CA ASP A 165 -15.13 -14.06 -8.99
C ASP A 165 -14.57 -13.17 -7.87
N SER A 166 -14.35 -13.73 -6.70
CA SER A 166 -13.97 -12.97 -5.50
C SER A 166 -13.21 -13.80 -4.48
N PHE A 167 -12.58 -13.14 -3.54
CA PHE A 167 -12.00 -13.76 -2.35
C PHE A 167 -12.40 -13.00 -1.09
N PHE A 168 -12.18 -13.62 0.06
CA PHE A 168 -12.56 -13.10 1.36
C PHE A 168 -11.36 -13.03 2.29
N VAL A 169 -11.31 -11.96 3.06
CA VAL A 169 -10.36 -11.78 4.16
C VAL A 169 -11.14 -11.45 5.44
N SER A 170 -10.56 -11.76 6.59
CA SER A 170 -11.14 -11.44 7.89
C SER A 170 -10.28 -10.40 8.60
N LEU A 171 -10.87 -9.24 8.89
CA LEU A 171 -10.21 -8.13 9.57
C LEU A 171 -10.50 -8.18 11.06
N ILE A 172 -9.47 -8.45 11.87
CA ILE A 172 -9.53 -8.33 13.33
C ILE A 172 -9.39 -6.87 13.80
N PRO A 173 -9.83 -6.49 15.03
CA PRO A 173 -9.86 -5.10 15.51
C PRO A 173 -8.54 -4.33 15.38
N VAL A 174 -7.40 -4.96 15.64
CA VAL A 174 -6.08 -4.32 15.52
C VAL A 174 -5.83 -3.85 14.09
N ARG A 175 -6.27 -4.63 13.09
CA ARG A 175 -6.12 -4.29 11.66
C ARG A 175 -7.23 -3.37 11.13
N ARG A 176 -8.34 -3.21 11.86
CA ARG A 176 -9.41 -2.24 11.52
C ARG A 176 -8.98 -0.78 11.67
N ARG A 177 -7.92 -0.51 12.42
CA ARG A 177 -7.36 0.85 12.55
C ARG A 177 -6.71 1.35 11.26
N HIS A 178 -6.38 0.45 10.34
CA HIS A 178 -5.82 0.76 9.03
C HIS A 178 -6.93 1.06 8.02
N CYS A 179 -6.63 1.85 7.00
CA CYS A 179 -7.61 2.20 5.97
C CYS A 179 -7.68 1.11 4.91
N LEU A 180 -8.79 0.34 4.86
CA LEU A 180 -9.24 -0.23 3.59
C LEU A 180 -10.10 0.82 2.89
N GLN A 181 -9.67 1.28 1.73
CA GLN A 181 -10.44 2.26 0.98
C GLN A 181 -11.68 1.58 0.38
N LYS A 182 -12.88 1.95 0.87
CA LYS A 182 -14.12 1.61 0.17
C LYS A 182 -14.10 2.31 -1.18
N LYS A 183 -13.84 1.59 -2.27
CA LYS A 183 -14.28 2.04 -3.58
C LYS A 183 -15.81 1.98 -3.59
N GLN A 184 -16.46 3.14 -3.58
CA GLN A 184 -17.86 3.20 -3.99
C GLN A 184 -17.92 2.71 -5.44
N ALA A 185 -18.61 1.59 -5.67
CA ALA A 185 -19.06 1.23 -7.00
C ALA A 185 -19.92 2.41 -7.50
N ARG A 186 -19.47 3.13 -8.51
CA ARG A 186 -20.38 3.95 -9.30
C ARG A 186 -21.15 2.96 -10.17
N SER A 187 -22.47 2.90 -9.91
CA SER A 187 -23.47 2.38 -10.84
C SER A 187 -23.42 3.12 -12.17
#